data_2e26e92fcc8f6aca0c43f55d3f7888e4
#
_entry.id   2e26e92fcc8f6aca0c43f55d3f7888e4
#
_cell.length_a   1.000
_cell.length_b   1.000
_cell.length_c   1.000
_cell.angle_alpha   90.00
_cell.angle_beta   90.00
_cell.angle_gamma   90.00
#
_symmetry.space_group_name_H-M   'P 1'
#
loop_
_entity.id
_entity.type
_entity.pdbx_description
1 polymer ?
#
loop_
_entity_poly.entity_id
_entity_poly.type
_entity_poly.pdbx_seq_one_letter_code
_entity_poly.pdbx_strand_id
1 'polypeptide(L)'
;MPYFGSFCGEEVSQSAKNTTFAHKFAFLEPFTEIIIVRTGCWLYIRLILIGLLACAVMPVEAGSFTVVIDAGHGGKDPGARGARINEKAINLAVALKLGSLIERRSQGVKVIYTRKTDRFIELDERAEIANRNKADLFISIHTNAVKRGSTVQGTETYTLGLARTDENLEVAMSENAAILLEDNYQQRYEGFDPNSSESYIIFEFMQNKHMEQSILLASEIQKSFKGAKRVDRGVRQAGFLVLRKTSMPSVLVELGYISNRTEENYLASADGQNTLAEALYEAFSRYKRNYDRRAGGVSGMAETTVISTKSAVAQEAEPISVPEEDSASSMEIQEEGSGAPAGSEADILYRKQHRTTTSVKEKRMSNSVEPATPKSSKTKQVAAGKTVYKVQILTATKQLPANSSRFKGYKPVNFYVEKGIYKYTYGETTDFAEIKRIRRRLLKDFKDAFIVGFKDGKKVNY
;
A
#
# COMPACT_ATOMS: atom_id res chain seq x y z
N MET A 1 -26.99 60.41 -56.61
CA MET A 1 -27.42 60.90 -57.90
C MET A 1 -27.87 59.72 -58.74
N PRO A 2 -28.90 59.92 -59.55
CA PRO A 2 -30.32 60.31 -59.32
C PRO A 2 -31.24 59.28 -60.05
N TYR A 3 -32.49 59.24 -60.03
CA TYR A 3 -33.60 60.02 -60.47
C TYR A 3 -34.88 59.20 -60.32
N PHE A 4 -35.94 59.74 -59.71
CA PHE A 4 -37.16 60.28 -60.22
C PHE A 4 -38.03 59.34 -61.12
N GLY A 5 -39.34 59.38 -60.71
CA GLY A 5 -40.48 59.17 -61.58
C GLY A 5 -41.77 58.80 -60.87
N SER A 6 -42.39 59.64 -60.25
CA SER A 6 -43.74 60.16 -60.15
C SER A 6 -44.64 59.85 -61.38
N PHE A 7 -45.94 59.50 -61.11
CA PHE A 7 -47.19 60.02 -61.73
C PHE A 7 -48.36 59.14 -61.26
N CYS A 8 -49.25 59.60 -60.46
CA CYS A 8 -50.42 60.53 -60.63
C CYS A 8 -51.56 59.93 -61.47
N GLY A 9 -52.72 59.94 -60.85
CA GLY A 9 -54.04 60.10 -61.42
C GLY A 9 -54.84 58.81 -61.60
N GLU A 10 -56.07 58.67 -61.36
CA GLU A 10 -57.22 59.56 -61.17
C GLU A 10 -58.39 58.70 -60.61
N GLU A 11 -59.29 59.36 -59.92
CA GLU A 11 -60.61 58.93 -59.49
C GLU A 11 -61.46 58.30 -60.56
N VAL A 12 -62.43 57.49 -60.13
CA VAL A 12 -63.88 57.76 -60.34
C VAL A 12 -64.78 56.71 -59.69
N SER A 13 -65.56 57.11 -58.69
CA SER A 13 -66.99 56.88 -58.40
C SER A 13 -67.72 55.69 -59.01
N GLN A 14 -68.37 54.92 -58.19
CA GLN A 14 -69.86 54.64 -58.06
C GLN A 14 -70.09 53.41 -57.27
N SER A 15 -70.67 53.57 -56.14
CA SER A 15 -72.09 53.52 -55.74
C SER A 15 -72.74 52.14 -55.68
N ALA A 16 -73.09 51.86 -54.51
CA ALA A 16 -74.36 51.23 -54.07
C ALA A 16 -74.62 49.71 -54.29
N LYS A 17 -74.96 49.13 -53.18
CA LYS A 17 -75.83 47.91 -53.02
C LYS A 17 -75.12 46.58 -52.91
N ASN A 18 -74.84 46.19 -51.66
CA ASN A 18 -75.55 45.06 -51.10
C ASN A 18 -75.14 44.81 -49.62
N THR A 19 -75.86 45.46 -48.77
CA THR A 19 -76.10 45.03 -47.41
C THR A 19 -76.85 43.73 -47.45
N THR A 20 -76.29 42.63 -47.09
CA THR A 20 -76.94 41.45 -46.47
C THR A 20 -76.09 40.19 -46.62
N PHE A 21 -74.84 40.14 -46.05
CA PHE A 21 -74.22 38.83 -45.82
C PHE A 21 -73.10 38.89 -44.73
N ALA A 22 -73.01 39.96 -43.98
CA ALA A 22 -71.90 40.14 -43.00
C ALA A 22 -72.22 39.67 -41.56
N HIS A 23 -73.41 39.09 -41.32
CA HIS A 23 -73.81 38.70 -39.95
C HIS A 23 -73.73 37.26 -39.56
N LYS A 24 -73.14 36.37 -40.38
CA LYS A 24 -73.02 34.95 -40.03
C LYS A 24 -71.62 34.43 -39.78
N PHE A 25 -70.58 35.23 -39.89
CA PHE A 25 -69.19 34.78 -39.64
C PHE A 25 -68.51 35.38 -38.39
N ALA A 26 -69.16 36.22 -37.65
CA ALA A 26 -68.60 36.83 -36.46
C ALA A 26 -68.65 35.99 -35.21
N PHE A 27 -69.12 34.73 -35.26
CA PHE A 27 -69.25 33.83 -34.10
C PHE A 27 -68.21 32.72 -34.07
N LEU A 28 -67.28 32.60 -35.03
CA LEU A 28 -66.28 31.53 -35.12
C LEU A 28 -64.84 31.97 -34.76
N GLU A 29 -64.59 33.23 -34.67
CA GLU A 29 -63.25 33.76 -34.38
C GLU A 29 -62.72 33.42 -32.98
N PRO A 30 -63.51 33.42 -31.87
CA PRO A 30 -62.94 33.12 -30.56
C PRO A 30 -62.57 31.63 -30.37
N PHE A 31 -63.18 30.74 -31.19
CA PHE A 31 -62.85 29.28 -31.06
C PHE A 31 -61.56 28.86 -31.77
N THR A 32 -61.19 29.53 -32.84
CA THR A 32 -59.94 29.22 -33.57
C THR A 32 -58.71 29.68 -32.80
N GLU A 33 -58.74 30.83 -32.13
CA GLU A 33 -57.63 31.28 -31.29
C GLU A 33 -57.41 30.37 -30.05
N ILE A 34 -58.50 29.93 -29.41
CA ILE A 34 -58.43 29.01 -28.27
C ILE A 34 -57.89 27.66 -28.68
N ILE A 35 -58.19 27.14 -29.86
CA ILE A 35 -57.69 25.86 -30.37
C ILE A 35 -56.21 26.00 -30.73
N ILE A 36 -55.77 27.09 -31.35
CA ILE A 36 -54.36 27.34 -31.71
C ILE A 36 -53.49 27.50 -30.46
N VAL A 37 -53.97 28.22 -29.43
CA VAL A 37 -53.23 28.37 -28.16
C VAL A 37 -53.13 27.05 -27.40
N ARG A 38 -54.22 26.24 -27.36
CA ARG A 38 -54.21 24.93 -26.70
C ARG A 38 -53.31 23.93 -27.42
N THR A 39 -53.31 23.87 -28.75
CA THR A 39 -52.43 22.96 -29.51
C THR A 39 -50.95 23.40 -29.43
N GLY A 40 -50.66 24.69 -29.47
CA GLY A 40 -49.34 25.25 -29.24
C GLY A 40 -48.80 24.94 -27.85
N CYS A 41 -49.59 25.09 -26.80
CA CYS A 41 -49.19 24.77 -25.43
C CYS A 41 -48.88 23.29 -25.24
N TRP A 42 -49.68 22.39 -25.84
CA TRP A 42 -49.41 20.92 -25.81
C TRP A 42 -48.15 20.57 -26.58
N LEU A 43 -47.85 21.23 -27.68
CA LEU A 43 -46.62 21.04 -28.43
C LEU A 43 -45.39 21.45 -27.63
N TYR A 44 -45.42 22.61 -26.94
CA TYR A 44 -44.38 23.09 -26.06
C TYR A 44 -44.16 22.14 -24.87
N ILE A 45 -45.24 21.67 -24.23
CA ILE A 45 -45.13 20.69 -23.13
C ILE A 45 -44.47 19.38 -23.62
N ARG A 46 -44.84 18.89 -24.80
CA ARG A 46 -44.20 17.71 -25.40
C ARG A 46 -42.71 17.93 -25.72
N LEU A 47 -42.34 19.10 -26.24
CA LEU A 47 -40.95 19.45 -26.51
C LEU A 47 -40.13 19.58 -25.23
N ILE A 48 -40.70 20.16 -24.18
CA ILE A 48 -40.06 20.20 -22.85
C ILE A 48 -39.88 18.81 -22.26
N LEU A 49 -40.91 17.96 -22.34
CA LEU A 49 -40.83 16.57 -21.87
C LEU A 49 -39.80 15.75 -22.67
N ILE A 50 -39.71 15.92 -23.98
CA ILE A 50 -38.71 15.29 -24.83
C ILE A 50 -37.30 15.81 -24.47
N GLY A 51 -37.16 17.13 -24.23
CA GLY A 51 -35.91 17.76 -23.79
C GLY A 51 -35.47 17.25 -22.41
N LEU A 52 -36.39 17.12 -21.45
CA LEU A 52 -36.13 16.54 -20.13
C LEU A 52 -35.78 15.05 -20.22
N LEU A 53 -36.47 14.31 -21.09
CA LEU A 53 -36.16 12.90 -21.32
C LEU A 53 -34.81 12.72 -22.01
N ALA A 54 -34.44 13.58 -22.94
CA ALA A 54 -33.13 13.60 -23.60
C ALA A 54 -32.01 13.96 -22.62
N CYS A 55 -32.21 14.91 -21.69
CA CYS A 55 -31.28 15.21 -20.60
C CYS A 55 -31.14 14.06 -19.61
N ALA A 56 -32.20 13.31 -19.33
CA ALA A 56 -32.17 12.16 -18.42
C ALA A 56 -31.42 10.95 -19.00
N VAL A 57 -31.21 10.90 -20.32
CA VAL A 57 -30.52 9.81 -21.03
C VAL A 57 -29.07 10.19 -21.38
N MET A 58 -28.59 11.39 -21.02
CA MET A 58 -27.17 11.68 -21.17
C MET A 58 -26.38 10.68 -20.34
N PRO A 59 -25.54 9.83 -20.96
CA PRO A 59 -24.66 8.96 -20.19
C PRO A 59 -23.78 9.88 -19.34
N VAL A 60 -23.94 9.80 -18.03
CA VAL A 60 -22.92 10.31 -17.12
C VAL A 60 -21.69 9.50 -17.46
N GLU A 61 -20.69 10.11 -18.10
CA GLU A 61 -19.38 9.49 -18.25
C GLU A 61 -18.90 9.19 -16.83
N ALA A 62 -19.14 7.96 -16.40
CA ALA A 62 -18.52 7.46 -15.18
C ALA A 62 -17.01 7.63 -15.40
N GLY A 63 -16.38 8.50 -14.61
CA GLY A 63 -14.96 8.78 -14.73
C GLY A 63 -14.16 7.49 -14.88
N SER A 64 -13.29 7.39 -15.88
CA SER A 64 -12.54 6.18 -16.16
C SER A 64 -11.64 5.87 -14.97
N PHE A 65 -11.84 4.72 -14.33
CA PHE A 65 -10.97 4.24 -13.25
C PHE A 65 -9.61 3.87 -13.84
N THR A 66 -8.54 4.47 -13.33
CA THR A 66 -7.18 4.19 -13.82
C THR A 66 -6.43 3.34 -12.82
N VAL A 67 -5.95 2.16 -13.24
CA VAL A 67 -5.05 1.31 -12.46
C VAL A 67 -3.67 1.29 -13.07
N VAL A 68 -2.64 1.50 -12.23
CA VAL A 68 -1.25 1.28 -12.63
C VAL A 68 -0.79 -0.07 -12.07
N ILE A 69 -0.30 -0.92 -12.96
CA ILE A 69 0.32 -2.20 -12.64
C ILE A 69 1.83 -2.03 -12.80
N ASP A 70 2.51 -2.18 -11.68
CA ASP A 70 3.96 -2.13 -11.62
C ASP A 70 4.52 -3.55 -11.59
N ALA A 71 5.32 -3.91 -12.59
CA ALA A 71 6.09 -5.14 -12.58
C ALA A 71 7.46 -4.84 -11.95
N GLY A 72 7.67 -5.29 -10.71
CA GLY A 72 8.90 -5.04 -9.96
C GLY A 72 10.16 -5.44 -10.74
N HIS A 73 11.29 -4.76 -10.45
CA HIS A 73 12.58 -4.99 -11.10
C HIS A 73 12.58 -4.77 -12.61
N GLY A 74 13.56 -5.33 -13.34
CA GLY A 74 13.65 -5.26 -14.80
C GLY A 74 15.00 -4.76 -15.31
N GLY A 75 15.36 -5.12 -16.55
CA GLY A 75 16.62 -4.75 -17.17
C GLY A 75 17.84 -5.21 -16.36
N LYS A 76 18.65 -4.25 -15.91
CA LYS A 76 19.85 -4.50 -15.08
C LYS A 76 19.55 -5.00 -13.67
N ASP A 77 18.33 -4.84 -13.20
CA ASP A 77 17.87 -5.35 -11.91
C ASP A 77 17.11 -6.69 -12.09
N PRO A 78 17.73 -7.83 -11.74
CA PRO A 78 17.10 -9.13 -11.88
C PRO A 78 16.05 -9.41 -10.80
N GLY A 79 16.05 -8.65 -9.67
CA GLY A 79 15.38 -9.04 -8.45
C GLY A 79 15.99 -10.30 -7.82
N ALA A 80 15.19 -11.02 -7.07
CA ALA A 80 15.60 -12.30 -6.50
C ALA A 80 15.91 -13.33 -7.60
N ARG A 81 16.99 -14.09 -7.38
CA ARG A 81 17.46 -15.11 -8.32
C ARG A 81 17.05 -16.51 -7.88
N GLY A 82 16.17 -17.12 -8.64
CA GLY A 82 15.84 -18.53 -8.52
C GLY A 82 16.95 -19.42 -9.10
N ALA A 83 16.68 -20.72 -9.18
CA ALA A 83 17.60 -21.67 -9.82
C ALA A 83 17.49 -21.65 -11.36
N ARG A 84 16.31 -21.29 -11.89
CA ARG A 84 15.98 -21.34 -13.33
C ARG A 84 15.49 -20.01 -13.90
N ILE A 85 14.90 -19.16 -13.07
CA ILE A 85 14.25 -17.93 -13.48
C ILE A 85 14.55 -16.83 -12.49
N ASN A 86 14.56 -15.58 -12.95
CA ASN A 86 14.69 -14.41 -12.10
C ASN A 86 13.31 -13.82 -11.82
N GLU A 87 13.16 -13.20 -10.68
CA GLU A 87 11.96 -12.53 -10.22
C GLU A 87 11.38 -11.57 -11.26
N LYS A 88 12.21 -10.71 -11.89
CA LYS A 88 11.77 -9.74 -12.90
C LYS A 88 10.94 -10.35 -14.03
N ALA A 89 11.20 -11.61 -14.38
CA ALA A 89 10.49 -12.29 -15.47
C ALA A 89 9.12 -12.79 -15.00
N ILE A 90 9.03 -13.32 -13.78
CA ILE A 90 7.76 -13.74 -13.15
C ILE A 90 6.85 -12.52 -12.98
N ASN A 91 7.38 -11.45 -12.38
CA ASN A 91 6.64 -10.22 -12.12
C ASN A 91 6.06 -9.63 -13.40
N LEU A 92 6.85 -9.57 -14.48
CA LEU A 92 6.38 -9.08 -15.79
C LEU A 92 5.29 -9.98 -16.37
N ALA A 93 5.47 -11.28 -16.31
CA ALA A 93 4.51 -12.24 -16.88
C ALA A 93 3.14 -12.13 -16.18
N VAL A 94 3.14 -12.08 -14.85
CA VAL A 94 1.89 -11.94 -14.07
C VAL A 94 1.26 -10.56 -14.25
N ALA A 95 2.06 -9.49 -14.26
CA ALA A 95 1.58 -8.13 -14.49
C ALA A 95 0.86 -7.97 -15.84
N LEU A 96 1.44 -8.51 -16.93
CA LEU A 96 0.82 -8.46 -18.25
C LEU A 96 -0.45 -9.27 -18.33
N LYS A 97 -0.50 -10.45 -17.69
CA LYS A 97 -1.70 -11.30 -17.61
C LYS A 97 -2.82 -10.59 -16.83
N LEU A 98 -2.50 -10.01 -15.67
CA LEU A 98 -3.45 -9.25 -14.86
C LEU A 98 -4.05 -8.08 -15.65
N GLY A 99 -3.20 -7.27 -16.27
CA GLY A 99 -3.68 -6.13 -17.03
C GLY A 99 -4.54 -6.53 -18.22
N SER A 100 -4.16 -7.60 -18.93
CA SER A 100 -4.97 -8.16 -20.01
C SER A 100 -6.34 -8.67 -19.53
N LEU A 101 -6.43 -9.25 -18.33
CA LEU A 101 -7.70 -9.64 -17.71
C LEU A 101 -8.57 -8.42 -17.40
N ILE A 102 -7.98 -7.37 -16.82
CA ILE A 102 -8.69 -6.13 -16.50
C ILE A 102 -9.19 -5.46 -17.78
N GLU A 103 -8.35 -5.31 -18.81
CA GLU A 103 -8.69 -4.68 -20.08
C GLU A 103 -9.86 -5.42 -20.79
N ARG A 104 -9.87 -6.75 -20.72
CA ARG A 104 -10.94 -7.56 -21.37
C ARG A 104 -12.23 -7.65 -20.58
N ARG A 105 -12.18 -7.61 -19.25
CA ARG A 105 -13.33 -7.97 -18.39
C ARG A 105 -13.89 -6.81 -17.56
N SER A 106 -13.23 -5.62 -17.56
CA SER A 106 -13.66 -4.48 -16.75
C SER A 106 -13.91 -3.26 -17.64
N GLN A 107 -15.17 -2.90 -17.81
CA GLN A 107 -15.55 -1.71 -18.58
C GLN A 107 -15.17 -0.43 -17.80
N GLY A 108 -14.79 0.63 -18.52
CA GLY A 108 -14.45 1.93 -17.93
C GLY A 108 -13.16 1.91 -17.09
N VAL A 109 -12.29 0.93 -17.28
CA VAL A 109 -10.99 0.83 -16.60
C VAL A 109 -9.86 1.04 -17.59
N LYS A 110 -8.99 2.00 -17.28
CA LYS A 110 -7.74 2.24 -17.99
C LYS A 110 -6.59 1.54 -17.28
N VAL A 111 -5.87 0.67 -17.98
CA VAL A 111 -4.68 -0.01 -17.45
C VAL A 111 -3.41 0.67 -17.95
N ILE A 112 -2.52 1.00 -17.03
CA ILE A 112 -1.21 1.55 -17.31
C ILE A 112 -0.16 0.63 -16.66
N TYR A 113 0.93 0.38 -17.35
CA TYR A 113 2.03 -0.42 -16.84
C TYR A 113 3.25 0.46 -16.66
N THR A 114 4.02 0.24 -15.60
CA THR A 114 5.33 0.88 -15.46
C THR A 114 6.29 0.36 -16.52
N ARG A 115 6.22 -0.95 -16.83
CA ARG A 115 6.94 -1.58 -17.95
C ARG A 115 6.12 -2.71 -18.58
N LYS A 116 6.29 -2.88 -19.89
CA LYS A 116 5.73 -4.00 -20.67
C LYS A 116 6.82 -4.92 -21.24
N THR A 117 8.08 -4.57 -21.03
CA THR A 117 9.27 -5.30 -21.50
C THR A 117 10.30 -5.42 -20.38
N ASP A 118 11.37 -6.17 -20.61
CA ASP A 118 12.47 -6.29 -19.67
C ASP A 118 13.37 -5.03 -19.71
N ARG A 119 12.93 -3.96 -19.05
CA ARG A 119 13.66 -2.70 -18.87
C ARG A 119 13.69 -2.28 -17.42
N PHE A 120 14.75 -1.60 -17.02
CA PHE A 120 14.89 -1.01 -15.71
C PHE A 120 14.06 0.27 -15.60
N ILE A 121 13.35 0.43 -14.49
CA ILE A 121 12.62 1.65 -14.09
C ILE A 121 13.00 1.95 -12.64
N GLU A 122 13.44 3.16 -12.38
CA GLU A 122 13.77 3.63 -11.04
C GLU A 122 12.54 3.61 -10.12
N LEU A 123 12.73 3.40 -8.81
CA LEU A 123 11.60 3.22 -7.88
C LEU A 123 10.68 4.44 -7.82
N ASP A 124 11.26 5.65 -7.73
CA ASP A 124 10.46 6.88 -7.71
C ASP A 124 9.72 7.09 -9.04
N GLU A 125 10.32 6.75 -10.19
CA GLU A 125 9.68 6.88 -11.51
C GLU A 125 8.41 6.01 -11.62
N ARG A 126 8.38 4.84 -10.97
CA ARG A 126 7.19 3.97 -10.94
C ARG A 126 6.00 4.67 -10.26
N ALA A 127 6.25 5.30 -9.12
CA ALA A 127 5.24 6.09 -8.42
C ALA A 127 4.83 7.34 -9.24
N GLU A 128 5.80 8.00 -9.89
CA GLU A 128 5.53 9.16 -10.73
C GLU A 128 4.68 8.83 -11.97
N ILE A 129 4.87 7.65 -12.58
CA ILE A 129 3.99 7.17 -13.66
C ILE A 129 2.55 7.11 -13.17
N ALA A 130 2.30 6.59 -11.97
CA ALA A 130 0.97 6.52 -11.39
C ALA A 130 0.41 7.92 -11.10
N ASN A 131 1.20 8.79 -10.49
CA ASN A 131 0.79 10.14 -10.10
C ASN A 131 0.47 11.02 -11.32
N ARG A 132 1.34 11.01 -12.36
CA ARG A 132 1.12 11.77 -13.62
C ARG A 132 -0.15 11.34 -14.34
N ASN A 133 -0.51 10.06 -14.25
CA ASN A 133 -1.72 9.53 -14.86
C ASN A 133 -2.94 9.64 -13.95
N LYS A 134 -2.83 10.27 -12.77
CA LYS A 134 -3.91 10.41 -11.79
C LYS A 134 -4.58 9.06 -11.51
N ALA A 135 -3.76 8.03 -11.31
CA ALA A 135 -4.26 6.69 -11.08
C ALA A 135 -5.10 6.61 -9.80
N ASP A 136 -6.15 5.79 -9.85
CA ASP A 136 -7.03 5.49 -8.71
C ASP A 136 -6.48 4.35 -7.87
N LEU A 137 -5.53 3.57 -8.44
CA LEU A 137 -4.96 2.40 -7.81
C LEU A 137 -3.56 2.10 -8.35
N PHE A 138 -2.65 1.69 -7.45
CA PHE A 138 -1.32 1.21 -7.79
C PHE A 138 -1.08 -0.19 -7.23
N ILE A 139 -0.69 -1.14 -8.09
CA ILE A 139 -0.40 -2.52 -7.70
C ILE A 139 1.01 -2.86 -8.17
N SER A 140 1.95 -2.98 -7.24
CA SER A 140 3.30 -3.47 -7.49
C SER A 140 3.36 -4.98 -7.30
N ILE A 141 3.94 -5.69 -8.25
CA ILE A 141 4.00 -7.16 -8.29
C ILE A 141 5.44 -7.59 -8.15
N HIS A 142 5.71 -8.41 -7.13
CA HIS A 142 7.01 -8.93 -6.72
C HIS A 142 6.96 -10.42 -6.42
N THR A 143 8.13 -11.01 -6.21
CA THR A 143 8.30 -12.43 -5.89
C THR A 143 9.40 -12.57 -4.85
N ASN A 144 9.02 -12.85 -3.63
CA ASN A 144 9.86 -12.87 -2.44
C ASN A 144 10.98 -13.95 -2.51
N ALA A 145 12.00 -13.74 -1.71
CA ALA A 145 13.06 -14.71 -1.50
C ALA A 145 13.54 -14.70 -0.04
N VAL A 146 13.90 -15.85 0.45
CA VAL A 146 14.59 -16.04 1.72
C VAL A 146 15.86 -16.87 1.48
N LYS A 147 16.62 -17.17 2.53
CA LYS A 147 17.81 -18.04 2.42
C LYS A 147 17.49 -19.30 1.61
N ARG A 148 18.35 -19.62 0.65
CA ARG A 148 18.20 -20.83 -0.18
C ARG A 148 18.03 -22.10 0.67
N GLY A 149 17.18 -23.01 0.20
CA GLY A 149 16.84 -24.25 0.92
C GLY A 149 15.76 -24.09 1.97
N SER A 150 15.18 -22.89 2.10
CA SER A 150 14.01 -22.68 2.95
C SER A 150 12.78 -23.38 2.38
N THR A 151 11.93 -23.89 3.27
CA THR A 151 10.63 -24.49 2.95
C THR A 151 9.51 -23.45 2.97
N VAL A 152 9.82 -22.17 3.21
CA VAL A 152 8.84 -21.07 3.22
C VAL A 152 8.14 -21.00 1.87
N GLN A 153 6.82 -20.88 1.92
CA GLN A 153 5.92 -20.79 0.74
C GLN A 153 4.72 -19.90 1.04
N GLY A 154 4.02 -19.50 -0.01
CA GLY A 154 2.78 -18.73 0.11
C GLY A 154 2.93 -17.27 -0.32
N THR A 155 1.86 -16.52 -0.19
CA THR A 155 1.72 -15.14 -0.68
C THR A 155 1.59 -14.15 0.47
N GLU A 156 2.10 -12.94 0.27
CA GLU A 156 1.98 -11.82 1.19
C GLU A 156 1.53 -10.58 0.42
N THR A 157 0.84 -9.68 1.08
CA THR A 157 0.54 -8.36 0.47
C THR A 157 0.86 -7.27 1.48
N TYR A 158 1.68 -6.33 1.03
CA TYR A 158 2.19 -5.24 1.85
C TYR A 158 1.51 -3.91 1.53
N THR A 159 1.28 -3.12 2.57
CA THR A 159 0.98 -1.70 2.48
C THR A 159 2.12 -0.88 3.05
N LEU A 160 2.21 0.39 2.65
CA LEU A 160 3.22 1.29 3.17
C LEU A 160 3.04 1.50 4.67
N GLY A 161 4.12 1.40 5.44
CA GLY A 161 4.11 1.64 6.88
C GLY A 161 5.38 1.16 7.54
N LEU A 162 5.41 1.23 8.87
CA LEU A 162 6.54 0.71 9.63
C LEU A 162 6.52 -0.82 9.64
N ALA A 163 7.66 -1.43 9.36
CA ALA A 163 7.84 -2.87 9.54
C ALA A 163 7.74 -3.25 11.02
N ARG A 164 6.77 -4.11 11.34
CA ARG A 164 6.52 -4.52 12.73
C ARG A 164 7.39 -5.70 13.17
N THR A 165 7.97 -6.43 12.23
CA THR A 165 8.86 -7.57 12.45
C THR A 165 10.16 -7.39 11.68
N ASP A 166 11.21 -8.05 12.14
CA ASP A 166 12.51 -8.05 11.43
C ASP A 166 12.35 -8.68 10.03
N GLU A 167 11.51 -9.73 9.88
CA GLU A 167 11.19 -10.34 8.58
C GLU A 167 10.60 -9.33 7.59
N ASN A 168 9.63 -8.52 8.01
CA ASN A 168 9.04 -7.50 7.13
C ASN A 168 10.06 -6.41 6.76
N LEU A 169 10.97 -6.09 7.69
CA LEU A 169 12.04 -5.13 7.41
C LEU A 169 13.03 -5.70 6.39
N GLU A 170 13.42 -6.97 6.52
CA GLU A 170 14.33 -7.63 5.59
C GLU A 170 13.76 -7.64 4.16
N VAL A 171 12.46 -7.92 3.99
CA VAL A 171 11.80 -7.82 2.68
C VAL A 171 11.89 -6.40 2.12
N ALA A 172 11.55 -5.38 2.91
CA ALA A 172 11.64 -3.99 2.46
C ALA A 172 13.09 -3.58 2.13
N MET A 173 14.07 -4.05 2.90
CA MET A 173 15.49 -3.79 2.62
C MET A 173 15.93 -4.44 1.31
N SER A 174 15.48 -5.68 1.03
CA SER A 174 15.75 -6.38 -0.23
C SER A 174 15.21 -5.60 -1.42
N GLU A 175 13.94 -5.21 -1.37
CA GLU A 175 13.27 -4.51 -2.47
C GLU A 175 13.82 -3.10 -2.69
N ASN A 176 14.07 -2.36 -1.61
CA ASN A 176 14.63 -1.02 -1.68
C ASN A 176 16.11 -1.01 -2.13
N ALA A 177 16.82 -2.13 -2.05
CA ALA A 177 18.22 -2.22 -2.53
C ALA A 177 18.34 -1.93 -4.04
N ALA A 178 17.24 -1.99 -4.79
CA ALA A 178 17.19 -1.60 -6.20
C ALA A 178 17.67 -0.17 -6.45
N ILE A 179 17.51 0.76 -5.47
CA ILE A 179 18.03 2.13 -5.62
C ILE A 179 19.55 2.19 -5.79
N LEU A 180 20.29 1.20 -5.28
CA LEU A 180 21.75 1.13 -5.45
C LEU A 180 22.18 0.97 -6.91
N LEU A 181 21.25 0.59 -7.78
CA LEU A 181 21.44 0.50 -9.23
C LEU A 181 21.06 1.81 -9.95
N GLU A 182 20.50 2.80 -9.24
CA GLU A 182 20.08 4.08 -9.80
C GLU A 182 21.23 5.10 -9.75
N ASP A 183 21.30 5.93 -10.80
CA ASP A 183 22.25 7.03 -10.82
C ASP A 183 21.84 8.11 -9.82
N ASN A 184 22.82 8.64 -9.05
CA ASN A 184 22.59 9.69 -8.05
C ASN A 184 21.52 9.36 -6.98
N TYR A 185 21.35 8.08 -6.62
CA TYR A 185 20.33 7.65 -5.66
C TYR A 185 20.44 8.36 -4.31
N GLN A 186 21.65 8.67 -3.82
CA GLN A 186 21.84 9.35 -2.54
C GLN A 186 21.16 10.73 -2.51
N GLN A 187 21.26 11.48 -3.62
CA GLN A 187 20.61 12.78 -3.73
C GLN A 187 19.10 12.64 -3.92
N ARG A 188 18.67 11.68 -4.75
CA ARG A 188 17.25 11.43 -5.06
C ARG A 188 16.45 10.98 -3.83
N TYR A 189 17.05 10.13 -3.01
CA TYR A 189 16.43 9.57 -1.81
C TYR A 189 16.92 10.24 -0.51
N GLU A 190 17.46 11.46 -0.60
CA GLU A 190 17.82 12.31 0.56
C GLU A 190 18.73 11.60 1.58
N GLY A 191 19.69 10.81 1.07
CA GLY A 191 20.62 10.06 1.91
C GLY A 191 20.04 8.79 2.55
N PHE A 192 18.86 8.32 2.11
CA PHE A 192 18.33 7.05 2.55
C PHE A 192 19.27 5.90 2.18
N ASP A 193 19.67 5.12 3.19
CA ASP A 193 20.46 3.91 3.00
C ASP A 193 19.55 2.68 3.10
N PRO A 194 19.35 1.92 1.99
CA PRO A 194 18.47 0.75 2.00
C PRO A 194 18.99 -0.38 2.88
N ASN A 195 20.28 -0.38 3.24
CA ASN A 195 20.90 -1.39 4.08
C ASN A 195 20.91 -1.03 5.58
N SER A 196 20.50 0.19 5.94
CA SER A 196 20.43 0.66 7.32
C SER A 196 19.00 0.62 7.84
N SER A 197 18.76 -0.16 8.89
CA SER A 197 17.45 -0.20 9.56
C SER A 197 17.02 1.17 10.10
N GLU A 198 17.96 2.05 10.38
CA GLU A 198 17.71 3.42 10.84
C GLU A 198 17.01 4.25 9.78
N SER A 199 17.33 4.05 8.51
CA SER A 199 16.68 4.76 7.40
C SER A 199 15.18 4.47 7.32
N TYR A 200 14.74 3.30 7.77
CA TYR A 200 13.32 2.91 7.72
C TYR A 200 12.44 3.56 8.79
N ILE A 201 13.03 4.27 9.75
CA ILE A 201 12.27 4.99 10.78
C ILE A 201 11.41 6.09 10.17
N ILE A 202 11.83 6.67 9.05
CA ILE A 202 11.07 7.72 8.37
C ILE A 202 9.65 7.24 8.03
N PHE A 203 9.45 5.95 7.77
CA PHE A 203 8.14 5.39 7.44
C PHE A 203 7.16 5.34 8.64
N GLU A 204 7.67 5.49 9.88
CA GLU A 204 6.82 5.62 11.07
C GLU A 204 6.05 6.96 11.08
N PHE A 205 6.67 7.99 10.50
CA PHE A 205 6.11 9.35 10.48
C PHE A 205 5.26 9.65 9.26
N MET A 206 5.28 8.79 8.26
CA MET A 206 4.51 9.00 7.04
C MET A 206 3.03 8.72 7.28
N GLN A 207 2.23 9.79 7.27
CA GLN A 207 0.78 9.67 7.25
C GLN A 207 0.32 9.29 5.83
N ASN A 208 -0.19 8.09 5.69
CA ASN A 208 -0.78 7.63 4.43
C ASN A 208 -2.30 7.75 4.49
N LYS A 209 -2.83 8.82 3.86
CA LYS A 209 -4.29 9.05 3.77
C LYS A 209 -5.06 7.93 3.06
N HIS A 210 -4.35 7.08 2.30
CA HIS A 210 -4.93 5.98 1.54
C HIS A 210 -4.74 4.61 2.23
N MET A 211 -4.23 4.59 3.47
CA MET A 211 -3.91 3.37 4.20
C MET A 211 -5.09 2.41 4.30
N GLU A 212 -6.26 2.91 4.68
CA GLU A 212 -7.46 2.08 4.82
C GLU A 212 -7.83 1.38 3.52
N GLN A 213 -7.82 2.13 2.40
CA GLN A 213 -8.14 1.59 1.08
C GLN A 213 -7.08 0.60 0.58
N SER A 214 -5.81 0.86 0.91
CA SER A 214 -4.71 -0.07 0.61
C SER A 214 -4.86 -1.38 1.38
N ILE A 215 -5.22 -1.32 2.67
CA ILE A 215 -5.48 -2.52 3.50
C ILE A 215 -6.69 -3.30 2.98
N LEU A 216 -7.76 -2.62 2.57
CA LEU A 216 -8.93 -3.28 1.96
C LEU A 216 -8.55 -4.05 0.70
N LEU A 217 -7.79 -3.43 -0.21
CA LEU A 217 -7.28 -4.12 -1.40
C LEU A 217 -6.39 -5.30 -1.04
N ALA A 218 -5.41 -5.09 -0.14
CA ALA A 218 -4.49 -6.14 0.30
C ALA A 218 -5.24 -7.34 0.90
N SER A 219 -6.29 -7.09 1.68
CA SER A 219 -7.14 -8.14 2.25
C SER A 219 -7.91 -8.92 1.18
N GLU A 220 -8.45 -8.22 0.16
CA GLU A 220 -9.11 -8.89 -0.96
C GLU A 220 -8.14 -9.72 -1.81
N ILE A 221 -6.88 -9.27 -1.96
CA ILE A 221 -5.83 -10.01 -2.65
C ILE A 221 -5.50 -11.31 -1.89
N GLN A 222 -5.23 -11.24 -0.59
CA GLN A 222 -4.91 -12.42 0.21
C GLN A 222 -6.08 -13.40 0.27
N LYS A 223 -7.31 -12.92 0.36
CA LYS A 223 -8.51 -13.75 0.28
C LYS A 223 -8.63 -14.50 -1.06
N SER A 224 -8.30 -13.83 -2.18
CA SER A 224 -8.30 -14.46 -3.50
C SER A 224 -7.21 -15.51 -3.63
N PHE A 225 -6.00 -15.22 -3.18
CA PHE A 225 -4.91 -16.18 -3.17
C PHE A 225 -5.23 -17.42 -2.34
N LYS A 226 -5.83 -17.24 -1.17
CA LYS A 226 -6.33 -18.35 -0.36
C LYS A 226 -7.38 -19.18 -1.12
N GLY A 227 -8.31 -18.53 -1.84
CA GLY A 227 -9.26 -19.19 -2.74
C GLY A 227 -8.57 -19.98 -3.85
N ALA A 228 -7.46 -19.48 -4.38
CA ALA A 228 -6.60 -20.16 -5.35
C ALA A 228 -5.65 -21.20 -4.71
N LYS A 229 -5.94 -21.65 -3.49
CA LYS A 229 -5.17 -22.64 -2.71
C LYS A 229 -3.71 -22.25 -2.45
N ARG A 230 -3.40 -20.95 -2.44
CA ARG A 230 -2.10 -20.46 -1.98
C ARG A 230 -2.09 -20.36 -0.46
N VAL A 231 -0.94 -20.62 0.15
CA VAL A 231 -0.74 -20.40 1.59
C VAL A 231 -0.83 -18.89 1.83
N ASP A 232 -1.78 -18.48 2.66
CA ASP A 232 -2.01 -17.09 3.05
C ASP A 232 -1.06 -16.71 4.19
N ARG A 233 -0.14 -15.80 3.93
CA ARG A 233 0.78 -15.26 4.95
C ARG A 233 0.35 -13.88 5.45
N GLY A 234 -0.80 -13.41 4.99
CA GLY A 234 -1.50 -12.23 5.51
C GLY A 234 -1.12 -10.90 4.86
N VAL A 235 -1.81 -9.87 5.34
CA VAL A 235 -1.55 -8.47 5.03
C VAL A 235 -0.52 -7.93 6.01
N ARG A 236 0.51 -7.26 5.49
CA ARG A 236 1.65 -6.77 6.26
C ARG A 236 1.93 -5.30 5.96
N GLN A 237 2.84 -4.71 6.73
CA GLN A 237 3.32 -3.34 6.53
C GLN A 237 4.84 -3.32 6.51
N ALA A 238 5.42 -2.53 5.58
CA ALA A 238 6.84 -2.23 5.58
C ALA A 238 7.13 -0.94 4.77
N GLY A 239 8.35 -0.42 4.91
CA GLY A 239 8.80 0.82 4.32
C GLY A 239 9.28 0.67 2.89
N PHE A 240 8.41 0.39 1.95
CA PHE A 240 8.75 0.28 0.52
C PHE A 240 8.83 1.64 -0.14
N LEU A 241 9.98 1.96 -0.72
CA LEU A 241 10.21 3.22 -1.43
C LEU A 241 9.28 3.37 -2.64
N VAL A 242 9.00 2.29 -3.35
CA VAL A 242 8.08 2.29 -4.51
C VAL A 242 6.66 2.75 -4.16
N LEU A 243 6.24 2.55 -2.90
CA LEU A 243 4.93 2.99 -2.41
C LEU A 243 4.99 4.38 -1.75
N ARG A 244 6.19 4.89 -1.44
CA ARG A 244 6.38 6.11 -0.62
C ARG A 244 5.74 7.35 -1.24
N LYS A 245 5.89 7.52 -2.54
CA LYS A 245 5.44 8.72 -3.27
C LYS A 245 4.11 8.54 -4.00
N THR A 246 3.44 7.40 -3.85
CA THR A 246 2.13 7.18 -4.48
C THR A 246 1.05 8.07 -3.85
N SER A 247 0.22 8.72 -4.67
CA SER A 247 -0.86 9.61 -4.23
C SER A 247 -2.25 8.95 -4.28
N MET A 248 -2.30 7.62 -4.36
CA MET A 248 -3.51 6.79 -4.42
C MET A 248 -3.32 5.55 -3.54
N PRO A 249 -4.38 4.76 -3.29
CA PRO A 249 -4.26 3.44 -2.67
C PRO A 249 -3.22 2.59 -3.41
N SER A 250 -2.30 1.99 -2.64
CA SER A 250 -1.16 1.27 -3.22
C SER A 250 -0.79 0.05 -2.39
N VAL A 251 -0.40 -1.04 -3.07
CA VAL A 251 0.04 -2.29 -2.46
C VAL A 251 1.25 -2.85 -3.19
N LEU A 252 2.07 -3.62 -2.46
CA LEU A 252 3.10 -4.48 -3.02
C LEU A 252 2.72 -5.93 -2.72
N VAL A 253 2.67 -6.74 -3.76
CA VAL A 253 2.20 -8.13 -3.71
C VAL A 253 3.37 -9.07 -3.92
N GLU A 254 3.61 -9.95 -2.95
CA GLU A 254 4.56 -11.05 -3.05
C GLU A 254 3.84 -12.32 -3.49
N LEU A 255 4.11 -12.75 -4.72
CA LEU A 255 3.43 -13.87 -5.38
C LEU A 255 3.80 -15.25 -4.80
N GLY A 256 4.92 -15.32 -4.10
CA GLY A 256 5.48 -16.55 -3.54
C GLY A 256 6.96 -16.40 -3.26
N TYR A 257 7.65 -17.50 -2.99
CA TYR A 257 9.06 -17.51 -2.61
C TYR A 257 9.92 -18.24 -3.66
N ILE A 258 10.60 -17.47 -4.53
CA ILE A 258 11.43 -18.03 -5.61
C ILE A 258 12.61 -18.89 -5.09
N SER A 259 13.02 -18.68 -3.83
CA SER A 259 14.05 -19.46 -3.17
C SER A 259 13.63 -20.88 -2.80
N ASN A 260 12.32 -21.17 -2.77
CA ASN A 260 11.75 -22.50 -2.61
C ASN A 260 11.55 -23.16 -3.97
N ARG A 261 12.11 -24.35 -4.18
CA ARG A 261 12.09 -25.05 -5.48
C ARG A 261 10.68 -25.34 -5.99
N THR A 262 9.77 -25.73 -5.11
CA THR A 262 8.38 -26.04 -5.47
C THR A 262 7.65 -24.76 -5.88
N GLU A 263 7.84 -23.69 -5.13
CA GLU A 263 7.30 -22.37 -5.45
C GLU A 263 7.87 -21.84 -6.77
N GLU A 264 9.19 -21.92 -6.97
CA GLU A 264 9.83 -21.49 -8.22
C GLU A 264 9.23 -22.20 -9.44
N ASN A 265 9.05 -23.52 -9.36
CA ASN A 265 8.43 -24.29 -10.45
C ASN A 265 7.00 -23.81 -10.73
N TYR A 266 6.21 -23.54 -9.69
CA TYR A 266 4.86 -23.01 -9.82
C TYR A 266 4.85 -21.60 -10.42
N LEU A 267 5.68 -20.69 -9.90
CA LEU A 267 5.79 -19.30 -10.34
C LEU A 267 6.31 -19.17 -11.79
N ALA A 268 7.16 -20.11 -12.21
CA ALA A 268 7.69 -20.18 -13.58
C ALA A 268 6.70 -20.79 -14.59
N SER A 269 5.69 -21.54 -14.11
CA SER A 269 4.73 -22.21 -14.98
C SER A 269 3.67 -21.24 -15.52
N ALA A 270 3.19 -21.51 -16.76
CA ALA A 270 2.11 -20.75 -17.35
C ALA A 270 0.81 -20.82 -16.51
N ASP A 271 0.50 -22.00 -15.97
CA ASP A 271 -0.69 -22.25 -15.16
C ASP A 271 -0.62 -21.54 -13.80
N GLY A 272 0.56 -21.58 -13.13
CA GLY A 272 0.76 -20.86 -11.89
C GLY A 272 0.59 -19.34 -12.08
N GLN A 273 1.21 -18.78 -13.13
CA GLN A 273 1.07 -17.37 -13.47
C GLN A 273 -0.36 -16.98 -13.84
N ASN A 274 -1.08 -17.83 -14.59
CA ASN A 274 -2.49 -17.59 -14.91
C ASN A 274 -3.35 -17.61 -13.66
N THR A 275 -3.15 -18.59 -12.77
CA THR A 275 -3.88 -18.71 -11.50
C THR A 275 -3.66 -17.47 -10.60
N LEU A 276 -2.41 -17.01 -10.50
CA LEU A 276 -2.08 -15.81 -9.72
C LEU A 276 -2.70 -14.55 -10.32
N ALA A 277 -2.66 -14.39 -11.65
CA ALA A 277 -3.27 -13.26 -12.34
C ALA A 277 -4.80 -13.25 -12.22
N GLU A 278 -5.45 -14.40 -12.31
CA GLU A 278 -6.91 -14.54 -12.09
C GLU A 278 -7.28 -14.17 -10.64
N ALA A 279 -6.53 -14.65 -9.64
CA ALA A 279 -6.78 -14.31 -8.25
C ALA A 279 -6.63 -12.79 -7.99
N LEU A 280 -5.60 -12.16 -8.58
CA LEU A 280 -5.41 -10.70 -8.52
C LEU A 280 -6.56 -9.96 -9.21
N TYR A 281 -7.02 -10.45 -10.36
CA TYR A 281 -8.17 -9.87 -11.08
C TYR A 281 -9.46 -9.96 -10.26
N GLU A 282 -9.73 -11.08 -9.62
CA GLU A 282 -10.90 -11.22 -8.74
C GLU A 282 -10.86 -10.23 -7.56
N ALA A 283 -9.69 -10.08 -6.93
CA ALA A 283 -9.49 -9.10 -5.88
C ALA A 283 -9.72 -7.67 -6.37
N PHE A 284 -9.11 -7.31 -7.50
CA PHE A 284 -9.32 -6.02 -8.17
C PHE A 284 -10.81 -5.78 -8.46
N SER A 285 -11.52 -6.77 -9.00
CA SER A 285 -12.93 -6.64 -9.35
C SER A 285 -13.82 -6.39 -8.11
N ARG A 286 -13.51 -7.06 -6.98
CA ARG A 286 -14.23 -6.82 -5.73
C ARG A 286 -13.92 -5.43 -5.17
N TYR A 287 -12.66 -5.03 -5.18
CA TYR A 287 -12.24 -3.69 -4.76
C TYR A 287 -12.92 -2.60 -5.60
N LYS A 288 -12.90 -2.72 -6.95
CA LYS A 288 -13.51 -1.77 -7.89
C LYS A 288 -15.02 -1.64 -7.65
N ARG A 289 -15.74 -2.74 -7.47
CA ARG A 289 -17.17 -2.69 -7.14
C ARG A 289 -17.45 -1.95 -5.82
N ASN A 290 -16.58 -2.10 -4.83
CA ASN A 290 -16.70 -1.36 -3.57
C ASN A 290 -16.40 0.13 -3.75
N TYR A 291 -15.41 0.45 -4.58
CA TYR A 291 -15.07 1.81 -4.96
C TYR A 291 -16.24 2.50 -5.66
N ASP A 292 -16.85 1.85 -6.67
CA ASP A 292 -17.97 2.40 -7.43
C ASP A 292 -19.21 2.64 -6.57
N ARG A 293 -19.51 1.71 -5.65
CA ARG A 293 -20.62 1.89 -4.70
C ARG A 293 -20.42 3.12 -3.80
N ARG A 294 -19.20 3.40 -3.38
CA ARG A 294 -18.89 4.58 -2.58
C ARG A 294 -18.96 5.86 -3.41
N ALA A 295 -18.48 5.83 -4.64
CA ALA A 295 -18.53 6.97 -5.56
C ALA A 295 -19.98 7.29 -6.02
N GLY A 296 -20.80 6.27 -6.31
CA GLY A 296 -22.21 6.40 -6.70
C GLY A 296 -23.16 6.71 -5.54
N GLY A 297 -22.77 6.41 -4.29
CA GLY A 297 -23.60 6.64 -3.09
C GLY A 297 -23.58 8.08 -2.57
N VAL A 298 -22.77 8.97 -3.13
CA VAL A 298 -22.75 10.39 -2.74
C VAL A 298 -23.97 11.16 -3.23
N SER A 299 -24.87 10.54 -4.05
CA SER A 299 -26.11 11.17 -4.55
C SER A 299 -27.36 10.85 -3.72
N GLY A 300 -27.24 10.21 -2.57
CA GLY A 300 -28.42 9.89 -1.74
C GLY A 300 -28.05 9.46 -0.33
N MET A 301 -28.34 10.32 0.64
CA MET A 301 -28.42 10.13 2.10
C MET A 301 -27.13 9.72 2.84
N ALA A 302 -26.66 10.70 3.60
CA ALA A 302 -25.81 10.47 4.76
C ALA A 302 -26.53 9.54 5.75
N GLU A 303 -26.28 8.24 5.67
CA GLU A 303 -26.56 7.30 6.74
C GLU A 303 -25.24 6.99 7.43
N THR A 304 -25.07 7.66 8.57
CA THR A 304 -23.99 7.43 9.54
C THR A 304 -24.16 6.03 10.11
N THR A 305 -23.62 5.03 9.43
CA THR A 305 -23.40 3.73 10.10
C THR A 305 -22.03 3.80 10.78
N VAL A 306 -22.07 4.18 12.03
CA VAL A 306 -20.95 3.97 12.95
C VAL A 306 -20.75 2.46 13.07
N ILE A 307 -19.82 1.92 12.26
CA ILE A 307 -19.32 0.58 12.47
C ILE A 307 -18.45 0.66 13.73
N SER A 308 -19.04 0.27 14.85
CA SER A 308 -18.33 -0.04 16.08
C SER A 308 -17.27 -1.08 15.75
N THR A 309 -16.03 -0.68 15.63
CA THR A 309 -14.88 -1.57 15.63
C THR A 309 -14.74 -2.17 17.03
N LYS A 310 -15.53 -3.18 17.32
CA LYS A 310 -15.21 -4.12 18.39
C LYS A 310 -13.96 -4.87 17.92
N SER A 311 -12.89 -4.57 18.61
CA SER A 311 -11.63 -5.27 18.68
C SER A 311 -11.82 -6.79 18.56
N ALA A 312 -11.40 -7.37 17.45
CA ALA A 312 -11.10 -8.79 17.38
C ALA A 312 -9.68 -8.97 17.91
N VAL A 313 -9.54 -8.96 19.22
CA VAL A 313 -8.35 -9.40 19.93
C VAL A 313 -8.58 -10.87 20.31
N ALA A 314 -7.63 -11.69 19.84
CA ALA A 314 -7.21 -12.97 20.40
C ALA A 314 -8.30 -14.00 20.70
N GLN A 315 -8.45 -14.99 19.85
CA GLN A 315 -8.71 -16.33 20.31
C GLN A 315 -7.37 -17.03 20.55
N GLU A 316 -7.10 -17.27 21.82
CA GLU A 316 -6.09 -18.16 22.33
C GLU A 316 -6.30 -19.55 21.71
N ALA A 317 -5.28 -20.07 21.06
CA ALA A 317 -5.19 -21.49 20.74
C ALA A 317 -4.70 -22.20 21.99
N GLU A 318 -5.52 -23.08 22.54
CA GLU A 318 -5.15 -24.04 23.57
C GLU A 318 -4.05 -25.00 23.06
N PRO A 319 -3.15 -25.45 23.94
CA PRO A 319 -2.06 -26.33 23.54
C PRO A 319 -2.59 -27.75 23.33
N ILE A 320 -2.42 -28.26 22.12
CA ILE A 320 -2.63 -29.68 21.83
C ILE A 320 -1.46 -30.46 22.42
N SER A 321 -1.77 -31.33 23.37
CA SER A 321 -0.89 -32.32 23.96
C SER A 321 -0.39 -33.31 22.91
N VAL A 322 0.93 -33.44 22.82
CA VAL A 322 1.62 -34.47 22.04
C VAL A 322 1.70 -35.76 22.88
N PRO A 323 1.35 -36.91 22.35
CA PRO A 323 1.71 -38.17 22.99
C PRO A 323 3.19 -38.50 22.71
N GLU A 324 3.93 -38.83 23.76
CA GLU A 324 5.20 -39.51 23.69
C GLU A 324 5.00 -40.94 23.14
N GLU A 325 5.76 -41.32 22.13
CA GLU A 325 6.07 -42.73 21.86
C GLU A 325 7.54 -42.91 21.59
N ASP A 326 8.11 -43.80 22.40
CA ASP A 326 9.44 -44.40 22.33
C ASP A 326 9.68 -45.13 21.02
N SER A 327 10.87 -45.07 20.50
CA SER A 327 11.81 -46.19 20.35
C SER A 327 12.90 -45.89 19.34
N ALA A 328 14.09 -46.20 19.79
CA ALA A 328 15.37 -46.21 19.09
C ALA A 328 15.40 -47.19 17.91
N SER A 329 15.99 -46.75 16.79
CA SER A 329 16.73 -47.66 15.91
C SER A 329 17.80 -46.90 15.13
N SER A 330 19.03 -47.22 15.42
CA SER A 330 20.26 -46.89 14.73
C SER A 330 20.30 -47.53 13.35
N MET A 331 20.62 -46.75 12.31
CA MET A 331 21.19 -47.28 11.06
C MET A 331 22.26 -46.34 10.51
N GLU A 332 23.49 -46.85 10.53
CA GLU A 332 24.63 -46.35 9.77
C GLU A 332 24.32 -46.36 8.26
N ILE A 333 24.70 -45.33 7.56
CA ILE A 333 24.89 -45.37 6.11
C ILE A 333 26.18 -44.60 5.76
N GLN A 334 27.01 -45.31 5.05
CA GLN A 334 28.36 -45.05 4.57
C GLN A 334 28.44 -43.82 3.63
N GLU A 335 29.59 -43.15 3.72
CA GLU A 335 30.07 -42.17 2.73
C GLU A 335 30.43 -42.89 1.41
N GLU A 336 29.94 -42.35 0.31
CA GLU A 336 30.61 -42.45 -0.98
C GLU A 336 30.68 -41.09 -1.66
N GLY A 337 31.89 -40.69 -1.99
CA GLY A 337 32.22 -39.44 -2.63
C GLY A 337 32.00 -39.47 -4.14
N SER A 338 31.61 -38.34 -4.70
CA SER A 338 31.99 -38.01 -6.08
C SER A 338 31.92 -36.52 -6.36
N GLY A 339 32.87 -36.04 -7.10
CA GLY A 339 33.36 -34.71 -7.38
C GLY A 339 32.37 -33.67 -7.89
N ALA A 340 32.65 -32.42 -7.52
CA ALA A 340 32.02 -31.23 -7.99
C ALA A 340 32.79 -30.60 -9.18
N PRO A 341 32.14 -30.05 -10.19
CA PRO A 341 32.81 -29.17 -11.16
C PRO A 341 32.84 -27.72 -10.68
N ALA A 342 33.88 -27.02 -11.07
CA ALA A 342 34.26 -25.66 -10.69
C ALA A 342 33.21 -24.60 -11.02
N GLY A 343 32.96 -23.68 -10.07
CA GLY A 343 32.07 -22.56 -10.21
C GLY A 343 32.70 -21.38 -10.97
N SER A 344 31.87 -20.65 -11.67
CA SER A 344 32.22 -19.49 -12.51
C SER A 344 32.66 -18.25 -11.69
N GLU A 345 33.42 -17.35 -12.32
CA GLU A 345 33.97 -16.10 -11.75
C GLU A 345 32.93 -15.19 -11.03
N ALA A 346 31.65 -15.29 -11.39
CA ALA A 346 30.57 -14.51 -10.78
C ALA A 346 30.26 -14.93 -9.33
N ASP A 347 30.51 -16.20 -8.97
CA ASP A 347 30.35 -16.72 -7.60
C ASP A 347 31.45 -16.23 -6.65
N ILE A 348 32.61 -15.89 -7.20
CA ILE A 348 33.76 -15.38 -6.44
C ILE A 348 33.53 -13.94 -6.02
N LEU A 349 32.89 -13.11 -6.85
CA LEU A 349 32.58 -11.71 -6.55
C LEU A 349 31.50 -11.59 -5.48
N TYR A 350 30.45 -12.42 -5.51
CA TYR A 350 29.40 -12.44 -4.49
C TYR A 350 29.94 -12.84 -3.11
N ARG A 351 30.83 -13.84 -3.05
CA ARG A 351 31.49 -14.27 -1.80
C ARG A 351 32.44 -13.22 -1.22
N LYS A 352 33.02 -12.36 -2.07
CA LYS A 352 33.97 -11.32 -1.65
C LYS A 352 33.26 -10.11 -1.03
N GLN A 353 32.02 -9.80 -1.43
CA GLN A 353 31.23 -8.70 -0.85
C GLN A 353 30.64 -9.03 0.53
N HIS A 354 30.43 -10.32 0.86
CA HIS A 354 29.85 -10.72 2.15
C HIS A 354 30.87 -11.23 3.18
N ARG A 355 32.18 -11.12 2.91
CA ARG A 355 33.24 -11.64 3.79
C ARG A 355 34.01 -10.60 4.59
N THR A 356 33.60 -9.33 4.56
CA THR A 356 34.34 -8.25 5.22
C THR A 356 33.76 -7.79 6.57
N THR A 357 32.94 -8.58 7.21
CA THR A 357 32.51 -8.26 8.59
C THR A 357 32.49 -9.49 9.48
N THR A 358 33.63 -10.12 9.71
CA THR A 358 33.85 -10.94 10.93
C THR A 358 35.32 -11.30 11.04
N SER A 359 36.10 -10.40 11.60
CA SER A 359 37.38 -10.74 12.23
C SER A 359 37.84 -9.60 13.12
N VAL A 360 37.30 -9.53 14.33
CA VAL A 360 37.99 -8.86 15.44
C VAL A 360 38.28 -9.93 16.49
N LYS A 361 39.58 -10.17 16.65
CA LYS A 361 40.17 -11.07 17.61
C LYS A 361 39.69 -10.82 19.03
N GLU A 362 39.12 -11.81 19.67
CA GLU A 362 39.06 -11.91 21.14
C GLU A 362 40.46 -11.97 21.72
N LYS A 363 40.84 -10.93 22.44
CA LYS A 363 41.94 -10.95 23.37
C LYS A 363 41.35 -11.10 24.76
N ARG A 364 41.46 -12.33 25.29
CA ARG A 364 41.19 -12.62 26.71
C ARG A 364 42.16 -11.85 27.56
N MET A 365 41.63 -10.95 28.40
CA MET A 365 42.35 -10.50 29.62
C MET A 365 41.40 -10.72 30.81
N SER A 366 41.81 -11.66 31.64
CA SER A 366 41.32 -11.87 32.99
C SER A 366 41.78 -10.69 33.84
N ASN A 367 40.88 -9.96 34.50
CA ASN A 367 41.19 -9.24 35.70
C ASN A 367 39.97 -9.20 36.62
N SER A 368 40.15 -9.77 37.76
CA SER A 368 39.38 -9.65 39.00
C SER A 368 39.28 -8.18 39.45
N VAL A 369 38.07 -7.69 39.69
CA VAL A 369 37.88 -6.42 40.37
C VAL A 369 36.81 -6.57 41.45
N GLU A 370 37.24 -6.28 42.65
CA GLU A 370 36.51 -6.09 43.89
C GLU A 370 35.41 -5.01 43.78
N PRO A 371 34.37 -5.01 44.64
CA PRO A 371 33.25 -4.08 44.55
C PRO A 371 33.58 -2.72 45.12
N ALA A 372 33.53 -1.70 44.28
CA ALA A 372 33.62 -0.30 44.70
C ALA A 372 32.22 0.30 44.93
N THR A 373 32.08 0.93 46.09
CA THR A 373 30.97 1.75 46.59
C THR A 373 30.51 2.84 45.62
N PRO A 374 29.21 3.20 45.58
CA PRO A 374 28.68 4.13 44.59
C PRO A 374 29.02 5.58 44.94
N LYS A 375 29.84 6.21 44.13
CA LYS A 375 29.97 7.69 44.09
C LYS A 375 28.80 8.25 43.24
N SER A 376 28.10 9.21 43.82
CA SER A 376 27.09 10.07 43.24
C SER A 376 27.43 10.47 41.80
N SER A 377 26.69 9.98 40.80
CA SER A 377 26.82 10.39 39.42
C SER A 377 26.09 11.72 39.19
N LYS A 378 26.87 12.74 38.92
CA LYS A 378 26.43 14.04 38.39
C LYS A 378 25.56 13.80 37.16
N THR A 379 24.33 14.25 37.21
CA THR A 379 23.43 14.34 36.04
C THR A 379 24.13 15.17 34.99
N LYS A 380 24.54 14.54 33.88
CA LYS A 380 25.00 15.25 32.69
C LYS A 380 23.81 16.05 32.15
N GLN A 381 23.86 17.36 32.24
CA GLN A 381 22.92 18.25 31.58
C GLN A 381 23.01 17.96 30.07
N VAL A 382 21.94 17.40 29.52
CA VAL A 382 21.80 17.22 28.08
C VAL A 382 21.60 18.60 27.45
N ALA A 383 22.37 18.93 26.44
CA ALA A 383 22.29 20.20 25.73
C ALA A 383 20.86 20.42 25.21
N ALA A 384 20.28 21.60 25.44
CA ALA A 384 18.96 22.00 25.03
C ALA A 384 18.74 21.75 23.51
N GLY A 385 17.63 21.12 23.16
CA GLY A 385 17.23 20.91 21.77
C GLY A 385 17.45 19.50 21.20
N LYS A 386 18.19 18.60 21.88
CA LYS A 386 18.33 17.20 21.43
C LYS A 386 17.25 16.31 21.99
N THR A 387 16.74 15.39 21.14
CA THR A 387 15.78 14.36 21.60
C THR A 387 16.52 13.31 22.43
N VAL A 388 15.96 12.99 23.59
CA VAL A 388 16.43 11.93 24.49
C VAL A 388 15.50 10.74 24.31
N TYR A 389 16.05 9.58 24.03
CA TYR A 389 15.31 8.33 23.84
C TYR A 389 15.36 7.46 25.08
N LYS A 390 14.24 6.82 25.40
CA LYS A 390 14.07 5.86 26.50
C LYS A 390 13.24 4.67 26.02
N VAL A 391 13.36 3.52 26.66
CA VAL A 391 12.51 2.37 26.35
C VAL A 391 11.42 2.25 27.37
N GLN A 392 10.15 2.41 26.98
CA GLN A 392 9.02 2.13 27.86
C GLN A 392 8.86 0.61 27.99
N ILE A 393 8.87 0.11 29.23
CA ILE A 393 8.88 -1.32 29.55
C ILE A 393 7.56 -1.84 30.13
N LEU A 394 6.82 -0.99 30.85
CA LEU A 394 5.51 -1.35 31.40
C LEU A 394 4.70 -0.12 31.80
N THR A 395 3.43 -0.34 32.08
CA THR A 395 2.51 0.68 32.62
C THR A 395 1.86 0.19 33.92
N ALA A 396 1.43 1.15 34.73
CA ALA A 396 0.66 0.87 35.96
C ALA A 396 -0.30 2.02 36.30
N THR A 397 -1.41 1.72 36.90
CA THR A 397 -2.40 2.70 37.40
C THR A 397 -1.99 3.37 38.69
N LYS A 398 -1.07 2.74 39.45
CA LYS A 398 -0.48 3.28 40.69
C LYS A 398 1.02 3.29 40.56
N GLN A 399 1.66 4.21 41.27
CA GLN A 399 3.12 4.27 41.29
C GLN A 399 3.70 3.00 41.94
N LEU A 400 4.63 2.36 41.24
CA LEU A 400 5.37 1.20 41.69
C LEU A 400 6.61 1.66 42.50
N PRO A 401 6.99 0.97 43.57
CA PRO A 401 8.23 1.23 44.26
C PRO A 401 9.45 0.93 43.40
N ALA A 402 10.58 1.65 43.62
CA ALA A 402 11.78 1.55 42.78
C ALA A 402 12.40 0.13 42.72
N ASN A 403 12.10 -0.72 43.69
CA ASN A 403 12.55 -2.11 43.77
C ASN A 403 11.48 -3.13 43.40
N SER A 404 10.43 -2.69 42.68
CA SER A 404 9.35 -3.58 42.27
C SER A 404 9.85 -4.77 41.49
N SER A 405 9.40 -5.97 41.80
CA SER A 405 9.70 -7.20 41.09
C SER A 405 9.25 -7.18 39.62
N ARG A 406 8.27 -6.33 39.31
CA ARG A 406 7.79 -6.10 37.93
C ARG A 406 8.89 -5.52 37.00
N PHE A 407 9.93 -4.90 37.57
CA PHE A 407 11.08 -4.41 36.78
C PHE A 407 12.10 -5.50 36.46
N LYS A 408 11.90 -6.74 36.91
CA LYS A 408 12.75 -7.90 36.61
C LYS A 408 14.25 -7.64 36.84
N GLY A 409 14.59 -6.87 37.85
CA GLY A 409 15.98 -6.53 38.24
C GLY A 409 16.60 -5.38 37.42
N TYR A 410 15.93 -4.83 36.42
CA TYR A 410 16.45 -3.70 35.64
C TYR A 410 16.47 -2.42 36.50
N LYS A 411 17.62 -1.73 36.51
CA LYS A 411 17.85 -0.48 37.24
C LYS A 411 18.86 0.39 36.48
N PRO A 412 18.71 1.73 36.46
CA PRO A 412 17.59 2.51 37.00
C PRO A 412 16.37 2.45 36.08
N VAL A 413 15.18 2.42 36.67
CA VAL A 413 13.90 2.56 35.96
C VAL A 413 13.30 3.91 36.35
N ASN A 414 13.03 4.73 35.36
CA ASN A 414 12.35 6.01 35.48
C ASN A 414 10.89 5.87 35.09
N PHE A 415 10.07 6.89 35.34
CA PHE A 415 8.68 6.92 34.87
C PHE A 415 8.27 8.33 34.46
N TYR A 416 7.22 8.38 33.65
CA TYR A 416 6.44 9.60 33.39
C TYR A 416 4.93 9.25 33.53
N VAL A 417 4.12 10.29 33.73
CA VAL A 417 2.68 10.12 33.86
C VAL A 417 1.98 10.71 32.65
N GLU A 418 1.10 9.95 32.03
CA GLU A 418 0.28 10.39 30.90
C GLU A 418 -1.16 9.90 31.10
N LYS A 419 -2.11 10.82 31.14
CA LYS A 419 -3.54 10.53 31.39
C LYS A 419 -3.78 9.71 32.67
N GLY A 420 -3.04 10.01 33.75
CA GLY A 420 -3.17 9.31 35.03
C GLY A 420 -2.52 7.94 35.12
N ILE A 421 -1.84 7.49 34.06
CA ILE A 421 -1.14 6.20 34.00
C ILE A 421 0.36 6.42 34.14
N TYR A 422 0.98 5.67 35.05
CA TYR A 422 2.44 5.64 35.22
C TYR A 422 3.05 4.77 34.14
N LYS A 423 3.98 5.34 33.36
CA LYS A 423 4.68 4.68 32.26
C LYS A 423 6.15 4.59 32.59
N TYR A 424 6.64 3.37 32.79
CA TYR A 424 8.00 3.10 33.26
C TYR A 424 8.96 2.92 32.12
N THR A 425 10.13 3.57 32.22
CA THR A 425 11.16 3.57 31.16
C THR A 425 12.51 3.12 31.69
N TYR A 426 13.27 2.44 30.81
CA TYR A 426 14.63 2.01 31.07
C TYR A 426 15.56 2.50 29.95
N GLY A 427 16.80 2.83 30.34
CA GLY A 427 17.79 3.40 29.43
C GLY A 427 17.46 4.86 29.08
N GLU A 428 18.51 5.64 28.82
CA GLU A 428 18.42 7.05 28.42
C GLU A 428 19.63 7.40 27.57
N THR A 429 19.39 7.80 26.32
CA THR A 429 20.44 8.20 25.40
C THR A 429 19.92 9.15 24.34
N THR A 430 20.79 9.96 23.74
CA THR A 430 20.50 10.75 22.54
C THR A 430 20.84 9.97 21.25
N ASP A 431 21.49 8.83 21.37
CA ASP A 431 21.81 7.94 20.26
C ASP A 431 20.68 6.91 20.05
N PHE A 432 20.00 7.03 18.93
CA PHE A 432 18.89 6.14 18.60
C PHE A 432 19.34 4.69 18.33
N ALA A 433 20.55 4.49 17.79
CA ALA A 433 21.08 3.14 17.59
C ALA A 433 21.35 2.44 18.93
N GLU A 434 21.81 3.19 19.92
CA GLU A 434 22.03 2.69 21.27
C GLU A 434 20.72 2.30 21.95
N ILE A 435 19.67 3.15 21.88
CA ILE A 435 18.38 2.83 22.51
C ILE A 435 17.72 1.61 21.86
N LYS A 436 17.88 1.41 20.56
CA LYS A 436 17.43 0.19 19.86
C LYS A 436 18.15 -1.06 20.40
N ARG A 437 19.46 -1.00 20.62
CA ARG A 437 20.22 -2.10 21.23
C ARG A 437 19.71 -2.41 22.64
N ILE A 438 19.40 -1.39 23.42
CA ILE A 438 18.82 -1.53 24.77
C ILE A 438 17.42 -2.20 24.64
N ARG A 439 16.55 -1.71 23.78
CA ARG A 439 15.21 -2.30 23.56
C ARG A 439 15.31 -3.79 23.17
N ARG A 440 16.17 -4.15 22.23
CA ARG A 440 16.34 -5.54 21.78
C ARG A 440 16.69 -6.48 22.92
N ARG A 441 17.53 -6.05 23.88
CA ARG A 441 17.83 -6.83 25.09
C ARG A 441 16.63 -6.94 26.02
N LEU A 442 15.82 -5.89 26.13
CA LEU A 442 14.65 -5.84 26.99
C LEU A 442 13.48 -6.69 26.49
N LEU A 443 13.38 -6.93 25.18
CA LEU A 443 12.30 -7.73 24.58
C LEU A 443 12.24 -9.17 25.11
N LYS A 444 13.33 -9.72 25.63
CA LYS A 444 13.35 -11.03 26.29
C LYS A 444 12.46 -11.06 27.52
N ASP A 445 12.42 -9.94 28.25
CA ASP A 445 11.72 -9.81 29.53
C ASP A 445 10.44 -8.99 29.42
N PHE A 446 10.39 -8.04 28.48
CA PHE A 446 9.26 -7.12 28.24
C PHE A 446 8.91 -7.14 26.75
N LYS A 447 8.04 -8.07 26.35
CA LYS A 447 7.68 -8.33 24.95
C LYS A 447 7.12 -7.09 24.26
N ASP A 448 6.41 -6.23 25.01
CA ASP A 448 5.74 -5.01 24.51
C ASP A 448 6.58 -3.74 24.72
N ALA A 449 7.90 -3.87 24.96
CA ALA A 449 8.76 -2.71 25.17
C ALA A 449 8.95 -1.92 23.87
N PHE A 450 8.75 -0.61 23.94
CA PHE A 450 8.93 0.30 22.79
C PHE A 450 9.68 1.57 23.18
N ILE A 451 10.26 2.24 22.19
CA ILE A 451 11.06 3.45 22.37
C ILE A 451 10.10 4.64 22.48
N VAL A 452 10.44 5.58 23.39
CA VAL A 452 9.77 6.88 23.55
C VAL A 452 10.82 8.00 23.51
N GLY A 453 10.51 9.11 22.87
CA GLY A 453 11.38 10.27 22.82
C GLY A 453 10.88 11.42 23.66
N PHE A 454 11.84 12.17 24.19
CA PHE A 454 11.58 13.38 24.96
C PHE A 454 12.48 14.51 24.45
N LYS A 455 11.88 15.66 24.20
CA LYS A 455 12.59 16.88 23.87
C LYS A 455 12.23 17.94 24.89
N ASP A 456 13.23 18.53 25.52
CA ASP A 456 13.05 19.53 26.59
C ASP A 456 12.07 19.05 27.69
N GLY A 457 12.18 17.76 28.06
CA GLY A 457 11.37 17.12 29.10
C GLY A 457 9.95 16.77 28.69
N LYS A 458 9.50 17.15 27.48
CA LYS A 458 8.17 16.80 26.93
C LYS A 458 8.29 15.60 26.01
N LYS A 459 7.35 14.65 26.15
CA LYS A 459 7.24 13.53 25.21
C LYS A 459 6.97 14.08 23.82
N VAL A 460 7.76 13.66 22.86
CA VAL A 460 7.58 13.97 21.45
C VAL A 460 7.10 12.73 20.70
N ASN A 461 6.14 12.92 19.82
CA ASN A 461 5.79 11.94 18.82
C ASN A 461 6.81 12.06 17.69
N TYR A 462 7.47 10.97 17.36
CA TYR A 462 8.42 10.86 16.24
C TYR A 462 8.09 9.64 15.42
#